data_eba2e203d01dabd22947165a6ac111f8
#
_entry.id   eba2e203d01dabd22947165a6ac111f8
#
_cell.length_a   1.000
_cell.length_b   1.000
_cell.length_c   1.000
_cell.angle_alpha   90.00
_cell.angle_beta   90.00
_cell.angle_gamma   90.00
#
_symmetry.space_group_name_H-M   'P 1'
#
loop_
_entity.id
_entity.type
_entity.pdbx_description
1 polymer ?
#
loop_
_entity_poly.entity_id
_entity_poly.type
_entity_poly.pdbx_seq_one_letter_code
_entity_poly.pdbx_strand_id
1 'polypeptide(L)'
;MRLIKIIILLLLVIGCKKKKVTESTSTVNTHLKNGMMVLCEGLFQQNNASISWVDFSNSAIDNQFFTTKTGRLLGDTGNDMQPYGCKIYIIVNVSSTVEVLDKSSGNSIKQISMMNNGIAKQPRSIAFYGSNAFVSCFDGYIDVIDTTSLEVIKRIKVGLNPEGLTVANSKLYVANSGGLNSPKMDSTVSVINLTSLEEYKKITVGKNPGAILSDNQGDVYVISRGNYSTISSKMVKINSVNDEVSAIFSEEISGIEKMESNLLVTYKSNANSVRKVGVFDVVNEVISVPELIKGTNFTTLYGVQYRSSNQKIYCFDAMNYTNTGFVKVFSSSGILETSYHVGLNPSKIVFYE
;
A
#
# COMPACT_ATOMS: atom_id res chain seq x y z
N MET A 1 39.14 -25.14 87.94
CA MET A 1 38.90 -23.90 87.23
C MET A 1 39.47 -24.05 85.83
N ARG A 2 38.63 -24.21 84.86
CA ARG A 2 39.02 -24.31 83.42
C ARG A 2 38.80 -22.99 82.72
N LEU A 3 39.87 -22.38 82.21
CA LEU A 3 39.80 -21.20 81.38
C LEU A 3 39.37 -21.59 79.97
N ILE A 4 38.28 -21.02 79.50
CA ILE A 4 37.82 -21.14 78.11
C ILE A 4 38.46 -19.96 77.36
N LYS A 5 39.32 -20.31 76.37
CA LYS A 5 39.85 -19.33 75.42
C LYS A 5 38.86 -19.14 74.27
N ILE A 6 38.32 -17.93 74.15
CA ILE A 6 37.46 -17.56 73.03
C ILE A 6 38.40 -17.10 71.90
N ILE A 7 38.35 -17.84 70.77
CA ILE A 7 39.04 -17.43 69.53
C ILE A 7 37.99 -16.64 68.69
N ILE A 8 38.26 -15.33 68.52
CA ILE A 8 37.48 -14.46 67.60
C ILE A 8 38.03 -14.67 66.22
N LEU A 9 37.24 -15.29 65.32
CA LEU A 9 37.56 -15.42 63.91
C LEU A 9 37.10 -14.20 63.16
N LEU A 10 38.03 -13.37 62.69
CA LEU A 10 37.75 -12.15 61.90
C LEU A 10 37.55 -12.55 60.45
N LEU A 11 36.29 -12.54 59.99
CA LEU A 11 35.91 -12.77 58.59
C LEU A 11 36.14 -11.48 57.77
N LEU A 12 37.19 -11.46 56.99
CA LEU A 12 37.46 -10.45 55.97
C LEU A 12 36.51 -10.65 54.78
N VAL A 13 35.49 -9.84 54.68
CA VAL A 13 34.59 -9.80 53.50
C VAL A 13 35.28 -8.96 52.42
N ILE A 14 35.89 -9.62 51.44
CA ILE A 14 36.41 -8.99 50.23
C ILE A 14 35.22 -8.68 49.35
N GLY A 15 34.74 -7.45 49.40
CA GLY A 15 33.71 -6.91 48.51
C GLY A 15 34.23 -6.76 47.08
N CYS A 16 33.88 -7.69 46.19
CA CYS A 16 34.05 -7.52 44.75
C CYS A 16 33.13 -6.38 44.28
N LYS A 17 33.69 -5.20 44.00
CA LYS A 17 32.96 -4.14 43.28
C LYS A 17 32.75 -4.62 41.84
N LYS A 18 31.50 -5.02 41.49
CA LYS A 18 31.10 -5.17 40.11
C LYS A 18 31.23 -3.82 39.42
N LYS A 19 32.16 -3.68 38.48
CA LYS A 19 32.18 -2.60 37.50
C LYS A 19 30.85 -2.69 36.75
N LYS A 20 30.00 -1.66 36.88
CA LYS A 20 28.88 -1.45 35.95
C LYS A 20 29.52 -1.21 34.57
N VAL A 21 29.46 -2.20 33.71
CA VAL A 21 29.66 -2.01 32.27
C VAL A 21 28.48 -1.18 31.84
N THR A 22 28.67 0.10 31.62
CA THR A 22 27.72 0.94 30.90
C THR A 22 27.84 0.50 29.46
N GLU A 23 26.99 -0.44 29.04
CA GLU A 23 26.75 -0.64 27.60
C GLU A 23 26.21 0.68 27.09
N SER A 24 27.06 1.46 26.45
CA SER A 24 26.62 2.49 25.54
C SER A 24 25.97 1.76 24.36
N THR A 25 24.69 1.55 24.42
CA THR A 25 23.91 1.27 23.21
C THR A 25 24.02 2.53 22.35
N SER A 26 25.07 2.60 21.54
CA SER A 26 25.04 3.44 20.37
C SER A 26 23.90 2.90 19.52
N THR A 27 22.75 3.55 19.56
CA THR A 27 21.74 3.41 18.54
C THR A 27 22.40 3.84 17.24
N VAL A 28 22.94 2.90 16.50
CA VAL A 28 23.38 3.14 15.12
C VAL A 28 22.08 3.50 14.41
N ASN A 29 21.87 4.79 14.19
CA ASN A 29 20.79 5.32 13.40
C ASN A 29 21.10 4.92 11.93
N THR A 30 20.85 3.67 11.58
CA THR A 30 21.01 3.17 10.22
C THR A 30 19.89 3.77 9.39
N HIS A 31 20.24 4.82 8.64
CA HIS A 31 19.33 5.34 7.64
C HIS A 31 19.05 4.26 6.59
N LEU A 32 17.79 4.05 6.31
CA LEU A 32 17.35 3.17 5.24
C LEU A 32 17.75 3.80 3.89
N LYS A 33 18.45 3.06 3.08
CA LYS A 33 18.93 3.49 1.75
C LYS A 33 19.14 2.27 0.86
N ASN A 34 19.17 2.50 -0.45
CA ASN A 34 19.47 1.47 -1.45
C ASN A 34 18.68 0.18 -1.22
N GLY A 35 17.37 0.30 -1.15
CA GLY A 35 16.51 -0.83 -0.86
C GLY A 35 15.04 -0.58 -1.17
N MET A 36 14.19 -1.47 -0.70
CA MET A 36 12.74 -1.31 -0.80
C MET A 36 12.01 -1.84 0.44
N MET A 37 10.99 -1.12 0.85
CA MET A 37 9.96 -1.60 1.76
C MET A 37 8.84 -2.24 0.95
N VAL A 38 8.44 -3.46 1.29
CA VAL A 38 7.34 -4.18 0.65
C VAL A 38 6.22 -4.37 1.65
N LEU A 39 5.05 -3.81 1.39
CA LEU A 39 3.84 -4.10 2.15
C LEU A 39 3.32 -5.48 1.75
N CYS A 40 3.11 -6.32 2.73
CA CYS A 40 2.49 -7.63 2.61
C CYS A 40 1.16 -7.61 3.36
N GLU A 41 0.05 -7.77 2.62
CA GLU A 41 -1.31 -7.58 3.16
C GLU A 41 -1.64 -8.53 4.31
N GLY A 42 -1.03 -9.72 4.32
CA GLY A 42 -1.39 -10.79 5.22
C GLY A 42 -2.67 -11.52 4.78
N LEU A 43 -3.29 -12.21 5.72
CA LEU A 43 -4.55 -12.92 5.55
C LEU A 43 -5.66 -12.23 6.33
N PHE A 44 -6.82 -12.10 5.73
CA PHE A 44 -7.99 -11.49 6.35
C PHE A 44 -8.33 -12.14 7.69
N GLN A 45 -8.50 -11.35 8.73
CA GLN A 45 -8.77 -11.77 10.13
C GLN A 45 -7.67 -12.62 10.78
N GLN A 46 -6.42 -12.56 10.28
CA GLN A 46 -5.29 -13.29 10.88
C GLN A 46 -4.27 -12.38 11.59
N ASN A 47 -4.46 -11.06 11.55
CA ASN A 47 -3.58 -10.07 12.20
C ASN A 47 -2.09 -10.28 11.85
N ASN A 48 -1.79 -10.60 10.60
CA ASN A 48 -0.46 -10.97 10.12
C ASN A 48 0.02 -10.17 8.90
N ALA A 49 -0.53 -8.96 8.68
CA ALA A 49 0.06 -8.01 7.76
C ALA A 49 1.49 -7.67 8.21
N SER A 50 2.39 -7.47 7.26
CA SER A 50 3.81 -7.25 7.56
C SER A 50 4.48 -6.29 6.58
N ILE A 51 5.65 -5.81 6.96
CA ILE A 51 6.57 -5.11 6.06
C ILE A 51 7.82 -5.96 5.90
N SER A 52 8.20 -6.23 4.65
CA SER A 52 9.50 -6.80 4.32
C SER A 52 10.45 -5.66 3.90
N TRP A 53 11.65 -5.65 4.44
CA TRP A 53 12.74 -4.78 3.98
C TRP A 53 13.70 -5.60 3.11
N VAL A 54 14.01 -5.12 1.93
CA VAL A 54 15.00 -5.70 1.02
C VAL A 54 16.13 -4.69 0.84
N ASP A 55 17.33 -5.09 1.23
CA ASP A 55 18.56 -4.31 1.04
C ASP A 55 19.21 -4.71 -0.30
N PHE A 56 19.31 -3.79 -1.24
CA PHE A 56 19.89 -4.06 -2.56
C PHE A 56 21.42 -4.17 -2.54
N SER A 57 22.09 -3.72 -1.48
CA SER A 57 23.55 -3.77 -1.39
C SER A 57 24.09 -5.18 -1.14
N ASN A 58 23.33 -6.01 -0.44
CA ASN A 58 23.72 -7.35 -0.02
C ASN A 58 22.63 -8.42 -0.25
N SER A 59 21.47 -8.01 -0.81
CA SER A 59 20.28 -8.85 -1.03
C SER A 59 19.68 -9.45 0.25
N ALA A 60 19.99 -8.88 1.42
CA ALA A 60 19.38 -9.30 2.68
C ALA A 60 17.90 -8.92 2.71
N ILE A 61 17.08 -9.79 3.29
CA ILE A 61 15.64 -9.60 3.44
C ILE A 61 15.24 -9.77 4.90
N ASP A 62 14.58 -8.76 5.47
CA ASP A 62 13.94 -8.84 6.78
C ASP A 62 12.43 -8.82 6.59
N ASN A 63 11.79 -9.98 6.65
CA ASN A 63 10.33 -10.13 6.53
C ASN A 63 9.55 -9.71 7.78
N GLN A 64 10.26 -9.40 8.88
CA GLN A 64 9.68 -8.92 10.13
C GLN A 64 10.06 -7.46 10.41
N PHE A 65 10.47 -6.71 9.39
CA PHE A 65 11.02 -5.37 9.53
C PHE A 65 10.19 -4.45 10.44
N PHE A 66 8.88 -4.39 10.24
CA PHE A 66 8.01 -3.56 11.08
C PHE A 66 8.05 -4.01 12.55
N THR A 67 7.93 -5.30 12.81
CA THR A 67 7.96 -5.86 14.17
C THR A 67 9.32 -5.65 14.82
N THR A 68 10.41 -5.83 14.07
CA THR A 68 11.78 -5.57 14.52
C THR A 68 11.97 -4.10 14.93
N LYS A 69 11.39 -3.16 14.16
CA LYS A 69 11.51 -1.71 14.42
C LYS A 69 10.62 -1.20 15.54
N THR A 70 9.43 -1.78 15.71
CA THR A 70 8.38 -1.21 16.57
C THR A 70 8.06 -2.05 17.80
N GLY A 71 8.49 -3.31 17.84
CA GLY A 71 8.17 -4.26 18.92
C GLY A 71 6.71 -4.75 18.92
N ARG A 72 5.93 -4.46 17.87
CA ARG A 72 4.52 -4.86 17.74
C ARG A 72 4.18 -5.31 16.32
N LEU A 73 3.05 -6.00 16.15
CA LEU A 73 2.53 -6.37 14.83
C LEU A 73 2.00 -5.13 14.10
N LEU A 74 2.02 -5.15 12.76
CA LEU A 74 1.45 -4.09 11.93
C LEU A 74 -0.08 -4.06 12.06
N GLY A 75 -0.70 -5.23 12.07
CA GLY A 75 -2.14 -5.39 12.18
C GLY A 75 -2.72 -6.37 11.17
N ASP A 76 -3.99 -6.21 10.89
CA ASP A 76 -4.77 -7.07 10.00
C ASP A 76 -5.09 -6.35 8.71
N THR A 77 -4.67 -6.94 7.59
CA THR A 77 -4.91 -6.51 6.21
C THR A 77 -4.31 -5.14 5.88
N GLY A 78 -3.02 -5.13 5.50
CA GLY A 78 -2.33 -3.94 5.00
C GLY A 78 -2.73 -3.64 3.55
N ASN A 79 -3.47 -2.56 3.29
CA ASN A 79 -4.06 -2.30 1.98
C ASN A 79 -3.29 -1.34 1.08
N ASP A 80 -2.68 -0.32 1.65
CA ASP A 80 -1.95 0.68 0.87
C ASP A 80 -0.74 1.19 1.67
N MET A 81 0.31 1.59 0.97
CA MET A 81 1.51 2.16 1.57
C MET A 81 2.10 3.19 0.62
N GLN A 82 2.22 4.44 1.08
CA GLN A 82 2.74 5.54 0.26
C GLN A 82 3.67 6.45 1.05
N PRO A 83 4.77 6.92 0.44
CA PRO A 83 5.62 7.96 1.00
C PRO A 83 5.02 9.34 0.75
N TYR A 84 5.09 10.22 1.77
CA TYR A 84 4.79 11.63 1.61
C TYR A 84 5.70 12.49 2.50
N GLY A 85 6.49 13.38 1.90
CA GLY A 85 7.53 14.11 2.60
C GLY A 85 8.57 13.18 3.25
N CYS A 86 8.82 13.36 4.53
CA CYS A 86 9.71 12.50 5.33
C CYS A 86 9.01 11.33 6.01
N LYS A 87 7.76 11.02 5.64
CA LYS A 87 6.93 10.00 6.28
C LYS A 87 6.51 8.91 5.28
N ILE A 88 6.18 7.73 5.81
CA ILE A 88 5.47 6.66 5.11
C ILE A 88 4.17 6.43 5.84
N TYR A 89 3.08 6.38 5.08
CA TYR A 89 1.75 6.11 5.58
C TYR A 89 1.32 4.72 5.13
N ILE A 90 0.85 3.91 6.06
CA ILE A 90 0.41 2.53 5.81
C ILE A 90 -1.04 2.39 6.26
N ILE A 91 -1.89 1.97 5.34
CA ILE A 91 -3.31 1.75 5.59
C ILE A 91 -3.52 0.31 6.04
N VAL A 92 -4.07 0.12 7.24
CA VAL A 92 -4.37 -1.20 7.81
C VAL A 92 -5.87 -1.34 8.00
N ASN A 93 -6.51 -2.09 7.10
CA ASN A 93 -7.96 -2.08 6.92
C ASN A 93 -8.74 -2.66 8.10
N VAL A 94 -8.59 -3.94 8.39
CA VAL A 94 -9.37 -4.64 9.42
C VAL A 94 -9.02 -4.14 10.82
N SER A 95 -7.74 -3.84 11.08
CA SER A 95 -7.31 -3.18 12.31
C SER A 95 -7.83 -1.75 12.44
N SER A 96 -8.31 -1.17 11.35
CA SER A 96 -8.82 0.21 11.27
C SER A 96 -7.84 1.24 11.82
N THR A 97 -6.62 1.24 11.26
CA THR A 97 -5.55 2.17 11.62
C THR A 97 -4.82 2.71 10.38
N VAL A 98 -4.21 3.88 10.53
CA VAL A 98 -3.17 4.39 9.64
C VAL A 98 -1.87 4.43 10.44
N GLU A 99 -0.89 3.65 10.04
CA GLU A 99 0.44 3.67 10.63
C GLU A 99 1.28 4.71 9.91
N VAL A 100 2.01 5.54 10.66
CA VAL A 100 2.90 6.58 10.12
C VAL A 100 4.33 6.31 10.60
N LEU A 101 5.23 6.08 9.66
CA LEU A 101 6.65 5.84 9.94
C LEU A 101 7.51 7.03 9.50
N ASP A 102 8.63 7.23 10.19
CA ASP A 102 9.73 8.05 9.68
C ASP A 102 10.37 7.34 8.48
N LYS A 103 10.41 8.01 7.34
CA LYS A 103 10.91 7.43 6.09
C LYS A 103 12.38 7.05 6.19
N SER A 104 13.19 7.81 6.91
CA SER A 104 14.66 7.60 6.96
C SER A 104 15.06 6.40 7.83
N SER A 105 14.33 6.16 8.92
CA SER A 105 14.66 5.14 9.91
C SER A 105 13.73 3.93 9.92
N GLY A 106 12.52 4.08 9.41
CA GLY A 106 11.45 3.09 9.52
C GLY A 106 10.80 3.01 10.91
N ASN A 107 11.15 3.91 11.82
CA ASN A 107 10.56 3.94 13.14
C ASN A 107 9.12 4.49 13.10
N SER A 108 8.25 3.94 13.96
CA SER A 108 6.88 4.46 14.10
C SER A 108 6.89 5.87 14.69
N ILE A 109 6.21 6.80 14.00
CA ILE A 109 5.93 8.15 14.48
C ILE A 109 4.58 8.15 15.22
N LYS A 110 3.55 7.58 14.59
CA LYS A 110 2.19 7.57 15.13
C LYS A 110 1.36 6.46 14.50
N GLN A 111 0.52 5.83 15.29
CA GLN A 111 -0.60 5.04 14.81
C GLN A 111 -1.88 5.84 15.00
N ILE A 112 -2.56 6.17 13.90
CA ILE A 112 -3.80 6.93 13.90
C ILE A 112 -4.96 5.93 13.94
N SER A 113 -5.82 6.05 14.96
CA SER A 113 -7.02 5.23 15.04
C SER A 113 -8.07 5.70 14.03
N MET A 114 -8.53 4.76 13.21
CA MET A 114 -9.60 4.97 12.23
C MET A 114 -10.92 4.37 12.75
N MET A 115 -11.21 4.63 14.02
CA MET A 115 -12.48 4.25 14.64
C MET A 115 -13.41 5.48 14.70
N ASN A 116 -14.71 5.24 14.65
CA ASN A 116 -15.74 6.23 14.87
C ASN A 116 -16.70 5.73 15.96
N ASN A 117 -16.62 6.29 17.17
CA ASN A 117 -17.41 5.85 18.33
C ASN A 117 -17.35 4.32 18.55
N GLY A 118 -16.15 3.74 18.45
CA GLY A 118 -15.93 2.30 18.61
C GLY A 118 -16.25 1.43 17.37
N ILE A 119 -16.72 2.04 16.28
CA ILE A 119 -16.99 1.33 15.02
C ILE A 119 -15.82 1.51 14.06
N ALA A 120 -15.33 0.41 13.50
CA ALA A 120 -14.23 0.42 12.54
C ALA A 120 -14.66 1.10 11.22
N LYS A 121 -13.89 2.09 10.77
CA LYS A 121 -14.11 2.76 9.48
C LYS A 121 -13.58 1.95 8.29
N GLN A 122 -12.68 0.99 8.53
CA GLN A 122 -12.05 0.14 7.54
C GLN A 122 -11.38 0.93 6.40
N PRO A 123 -10.26 1.64 6.68
CA PRO A 123 -9.55 2.44 5.68
C PRO A 123 -9.00 1.57 4.55
N ARG A 124 -8.96 2.09 3.31
CA ARG A 124 -8.60 1.33 2.10
C ARG A 124 -7.39 1.85 1.37
N SER A 125 -7.37 3.13 1.06
CA SER A 125 -6.33 3.73 0.22
C SER A 125 -6.06 5.15 0.67
N ILE A 126 -4.90 5.71 0.27
CA ILE A 126 -4.49 7.05 0.65
C ILE A 126 -3.98 7.82 -0.56
N ALA A 127 -4.28 9.13 -0.63
CA ALA A 127 -3.67 10.07 -1.54
C ALA A 127 -3.37 11.39 -0.82
N PHE A 128 -2.53 12.22 -1.43
CA PHE A 128 -2.04 13.44 -0.80
C PHE A 128 -2.26 14.66 -1.69
N TYR A 129 -2.57 15.78 -1.04
CA TYR A 129 -2.60 17.09 -1.69
C TYR A 129 -2.31 18.21 -0.67
N GLY A 130 -1.27 19.00 -0.90
CA GLY A 130 -0.82 20.02 0.04
C GLY A 130 -0.46 19.45 1.41
N SER A 131 -1.01 19.98 2.49
CA SER A 131 -0.80 19.48 3.85
C SER A 131 -1.75 18.36 4.26
N ASN A 132 -2.55 17.83 3.34
CA ASN A 132 -3.59 16.85 3.65
C ASN A 132 -3.32 15.48 3.04
N ALA A 133 -3.58 14.45 3.84
CA ALA A 133 -3.74 13.08 3.39
C ALA A 133 -5.24 12.74 3.38
N PHE A 134 -5.69 12.10 2.31
CA PHE A 134 -7.08 11.69 2.10
C PHE A 134 -7.14 10.17 2.16
N VAL A 135 -7.92 9.64 3.09
CA VAL A 135 -8.05 8.19 3.30
C VAL A 135 -9.47 7.76 3.01
N SER A 136 -9.64 6.87 2.04
CA SER A 136 -10.93 6.24 1.77
C SER A 136 -11.27 5.21 2.85
N CYS A 137 -12.52 5.22 3.34
CA CYS A 137 -12.99 4.35 4.40
C CYS A 137 -14.29 3.64 3.98
N PHE A 138 -14.37 2.33 4.20
CA PHE A 138 -15.55 1.55 3.78
C PHE A 138 -16.87 1.97 4.42
N ASP A 139 -16.83 2.80 5.44
CA ASP A 139 -18.04 3.39 6.05
C ASP A 139 -18.69 4.50 5.21
N GLY A 140 -18.16 4.76 3.98
CA GLY A 140 -18.74 5.71 3.02
C GLY A 140 -18.20 7.13 3.14
N TYR A 141 -17.00 7.30 3.70
CA TYR A 141 -16.36 8.59 3.88
C TYR A 141 -14.92 8.62 3.38
N ILE A 142 -14.45 9.81 3.13
CA ILE A 142 -13.03 10.17 3.05
C ILE A 142 -12.65 10.88 4.34
N ASP A 143 -11.70 10.34 5.09
CA ASP A 143 -11.11 11.02 6.22
C ASP A 143 -9.93 11.88 5.74
N VAL A 144 -9.93 13.14 6.12
CA VAL A 144 -8.85 14.10 5.82
C VAL A 144 -7.95 14.18 7.04
N ILE A 145 -6.70 13.82 6.88
CA ILE A 145 -5.67 13.86 7.92
C ILE A 145 -4.71 15.00 7.61
N ASP A 146 -4.48 15.90 8.56
CA ASP A 146 -3.40 16.88 8.48
C ASP A 146 -2.04 16.17 8.63
N THR A 147 -1.14 16.35 7.66
CA THR A 147 0.14 15.61 7.59
C THR A 147 1.17 16.11 8.61
N THR A 148 0.91 17.23 9.29
CA THR A 148 1.78 17.80 10.34
C THR A 148 1.35 17.30 11.72
N SER A 149 0.08 17.50 12.09
CA SER A 149 -0.47 17.08 13.38
C SER A 149 -0.78 15.59 13.45
N LEU A 150 -0.97 14.95 12.28
CA LEU A 150 -1.39 13.55 12.14
C LEU A 150 -2.74 13.28 12.84
N GLU A 151 -3.66 14.24 12.73
CA GLU A 151 -5.03 14.16 13.25
C GLU A 151 -6.04 14.18 12.10
N VAL A 152 -7.16 13.48 12.27
CA VAL A 152 -8.30 13.57 11.36
C VAL A 152 -9.00 14.92 11.59
N ILE A 153 -8.96 15.80 10.59
CA ILE A 153 -9.49 17.17 10.69
C ILE A 153 -10.86 17.34 10.02
N LYS A 154 -11.23 16.44 9.10
CA LYS A 154 -12.52 16.48 8.39
C LYS A 154 -12.91 15.10 7.92
N ARG A 155 -14.21 14.87 7.77
CA ARG A 155 -14.78 13.71 7.09
C ARG A 155 -15.69 14.17 5.97
N ILE A 156 -15.52 13.62 4.77
CA ILE A 156 -16.29 13.97 3.56
C ILE A 156 -17.11 12.75 3.16
N LYS A 157 -18.44 12.88 3.16
CA LYS A 157 -19.31 11.78 2.72
C LYS A 157 -19.20 11.58 1.21
N VAL A 158 -19.12 10.30 0.78
CA VAL A 158 -19.05 9.89 -0.63
C VAL A 158 -20.02 8.75 -0.92
N GLY A 159 -19.73 7.89 -1.87
CA GLY A 159 -20.56 6.71 -2.16
C GLY A 159 -20.29 5.53 -1.22
N LEU A 160 -20.81 4.35 -1.62
CA LEU A 160 -20.70 3.12 -0.81
C LEU A 160 -19.32 2.48 -0.95
N ASN A 161 -18.73 2.08 0.18
CA ASN A 161 -17.45 1.39 0.27
C ASN A 161 -16.38 1.99 -0.67
N PRO A 162 -15.95 3.25 -0.46
CA PRO A 162 -14.93 3.87 -1.28
C PRO A 162 -13.61 3.08 -1.20
N GLU A 163 -13.00 2.85 -2.36
CA GLU A 163 -11.77 2.06 -2.57
C GLU A 163 -10.60 2.98 -2.92
N GLY A 164 -10.11 2.88 -4.16
CA GLY A 164 -9.02 3.69 -4.66
C GLY A 164 -9.39 5.17 -4.80
N LEU A 165 -8.37 6.02 -4.73
CA LEU A 165 -8.52 7.46 -4.93
C LEU A 165 -7.27 8.04 -5.60
N THR A 166 -7.45 9.12 -6.35
CA THR A 166 -6.37 9.82 -7.05
C THR A 166 -6.66 11.32 -7.14
N VAL A 167 -5.60 12.11 -7.26
CA VAL A 167 -5.69 13.56 -7.42
C VAL A 167 -5.39 13.94 -8.87
N ALA A 168 -6.26 14.75 -9.48
CA ALA A 168 -6.06 15.37 -10.76
C ALA A 168 -6.70 16.77 -10.78
N ASN A 169 -6.06 17.77 -11.39
CA ASN A 169 -6.57 19.13 -11.55
C ASN A 169 -7.19 19.72 -10.26
N SER A 170 -6.47 19.61 -9.13
CA SER A 170 -6.92 20.11 -7.81
C SER A 170 -8.25 19.50 -7.33
N LYS A 171 -8.56 18.28 -7.78
CA LYS A 171 -9.73 17.52 -7.40
C LYS A 171 -9.29 16.12 -6.93
N LEU A 172 -10.05 15.54 -6.01
CA LEU A 172 -9.91 14.16 -5.59
C LEU A 172 -11.02 13.32 -6.24
N TYR A 173 -10.63 12.27 -6.94
CA TYR A 173 -11.53 11.29 -7.55
C TYR A 173 -11.50 10.03 -6.70
N VAL A 174 -12.67 9.56 -6.29
CA VAL A 174 -12.84 8.43 -5.36
C VAL A 174 -13.74 7.37 -6.00
N ALA A 175 -13.21 6.17 -6.18
CA ALA A 175 -13.97 5.04 -6.70
C ALA A 175 -14.87 4.45 -5.58
N ASN A 176 -16.19 4.50 -5.75
CA ASN A 176 -17.17 3.95 -4.82
C ASN A 176 -17.54 2.53 -5.26
N SER A 177 -16.98 1.51 -4.62
CA SER A 177 -17.17 0.12 -5.05
C SER A 177 -18.53 -0.46 -4.67
N GLY A 178 -19.02 -0.11 -3.49
CA GLY A 178 -20.15 -0.81 -2.89
C GLY A 178 -19.90 -2.31 -2.73
N GLY A 179 -18.62 -2.75 -2.70
CA GLY A 179 -18.24 -4.16 -2.78
C GLY A 179 -18.80 -5.04 -1.68
N LEU A 180 -19.05 -4.47 -0.49
CA LEU A 180 -19.68 -5.18 0.63
C LEU A 180 -21.23 -5.27 0.50
N ASN A 181 -21.82 -4.62 -0.50
CA ASN A 181 -23.28 -4.55 -0.69
C ASN A 181 -23.77 -5.39 -1.88
N SER A 182 -23.05 -6.45 -2.26
CA SER A 182 -23.47 -7.36 -3.33
C SER A 182 -24.91 -7.89 -3.08
N PRO A 183 -25.79 -7.93 -4.09
CA PRO A 183 -25.58 -7.55 -5.49
C PRO A 183 -25.77 -6.04 -5.79
N LYS A 184 -26.08 -5.20 -4.80
CA LYS A 184 -26.37 -3.76 -4.93
C LYS A 184 -25.07 -2.94 -4.83
N MET A 185 -24.05 -3.32 -5.61
CA MET A 185 -22.77 -2.60 -5.68
C MET A 185 -22.98 -1.18 -6.22
N ASP A 186 -22.13 -0.24 -5.75
CA ASP A 186 -22.06 1.13 -6.30
C ASP A 186 -21.46 1.12 -7.72
N SER A 187 -21.58 2.23 -8.43
CA SER A 187 -21.11 2.36 -9.81
C SER A 187 -20.54 3.75 -10.11
N THR A 188 -20.18 4.49 -9.07
CA THR A 188 -19.83 5.90 -9.20
C THR A 188 -18.38 6.20 -8.80
N VAL A 189 -17.89 7.30 -9.34
CA VAL A 189 -16.71 8.02 -8.84
C VAL A 189 -17.18 9.34 -8.25
N SER A 190 -16.87 9.60 -6.99
CA SER A 190 -17.10 10.89 -6.34
C SER A 190 -15.99 11.86 -6.73
N VAL A 191 -16.35 13.11 -7.02
CA VAL A 191 -15.41 14.20 -7.30
C VAL A 191 -15.50 15.22 -6.18
N ILE A 192 -14.38 15.43 -5.49
CA ILE A 192 -14.25 16.33 -4.36
C ILE A 192 -13.36 17.50 -4.76
N ASN A 193 -13.81 18.73 -4.52
CA ASN A 193 -13.00 19.92 -4.66
C ASN A 193 -12.01 20.01 -3.48
N LEU A 194 -10.71 20.06 -3.77
CA LEU A 194 -9.67 20.03 -2.74
C LEU A 194 -9.45 21.36 -2.01
N THR A 195 -10.09 22.44 -2.48
CA THR A 195 -10.08 23.74 -1.79
C THR A 195 -11.22 23.83 -0.78
N SER A 196 -12.45 23.48 -1.17
CA SER A 196 -13.62 23.48 -0.26
C SER A 196 -13.72 22.23 0.61
N LEU A 197 -13.06 21.14 0.21
CA LEU A 197 -13.17 19.80 0.81
C LEU A 197 -14.62 19.32 0.82
N GLU A 198 -15.29 19.43 -0.33
CA GLU A 198 -16.69 19.02 -0.51
C GLU A 198 -16.86 18.22 -1.80
N GLU A 199 -17.67 17.14 -1.73
CA GLU A 199 -18.13 16.43 -2.92
C GLU A 199 -19.12 17.32 -3.69
N TYR A 200 -18.89 17.50 -4.98
CA TYR A 200 -19.80 18.29 -5.81
C TYR A 200 -20.34 17.54 -7.03
N LYS A 201 -19.77 16.38 -7.36
CA LYS A 201 -20.21 15.57 -8.50
C LYS A 201 -20.02 14.08 -8.23
N LYS A 202 -20.89 13.26 -8.81
CA LYS A 202 -20.69 11.82 -8.99
C LYS A 202 -20.77 11.45 -10.45
N ILE A 203 -19.82 10.64 -10.90
CA ILE A 203 -19.69 10.19 -12.29
C ILE A 203 -20.00 8.69 -12.33
N THR A 204 -20.95 8.26 -13.17
CA THR A 204 -21.24 6.84 -13.36
C THR A 204 -20.19 6.21 -14.28
N VAL A 205 -19.48 5.19 -13.78
CA VAL A 205 -18.38 4.52 -14.49
C VAL A 205 -18.59 3.02 -14.68
N GLY A 206 -19.65 2.45 -14.11
CA GLY A 206 -19.94 1.01 -14.12
C GLY A 206 -19.71 0.37 -12.77
N LYS A 207 -20.24 -0.84 -12.58
CA LYS A 207 -20.32 -1.51 -11.28
C LYS A 207 -18.97 -1.81 -10.66
N ASN A 208 -18.90 -1.61 -9.35
CA ASN A 208 -17.78 -1.97 -8.48
C ASN A 208 -16.46 -1.32 -8.93
N PRO A 209 -16.40 0.02 -9.07
CA PRO A 209 -15.14 0.69 -9.37
C PRO A 209 -14.17 0.53 -8.21
N GLY A 210 -12.89 0.30 -8.52
CA GLY A 210 -11.87 0.01 -7.50
C GLY A 210 -10.56 0.72 -7.76
N ALA A 211 -9.65 0.15 -8.55
CA ALA A 211 -8.39 0.80 -8.88
C ALA A 211 -8.64 2.07 -9.71
N ILE A 212 -7.95 3.14 -9.35
CA ILE A 212 -8.07 4.43 -10.00
C ILE A 212 -6.72 5.14 -9.96
N LEU A 213 -6.32 5.78 -11.06
CA LEU A 213 -5.14 6.64 -11.12
C LEU A 213 -5.35 7.77 -12.12
N SER A 214 -4.56 8.82 -12.02
CA SER A 214 -4.47 9.88 -13.03
C SER A 214 -3.16 9.72 -13.83
N ASP A 215 -3.21 9.95 -15.15
CA ASP A 215 -2.01 10.03 -15.98
C ASP A 215 -1.26 11.37 -15.82
N ASN A 216 -0.22 11.57 -16.64
CA ASN A 216 0.56 12.80 -16.63
C ASN A 216 -0.14 13.97 -17.33
N GLN A 217 -1.22 13.71 -18.07
CA GLN A 217 -2.05 14.72 -18.75
C GLN A 217 -3.21 15.19 -17.87
N GLY A 218 -3.43 14.48 -16.75
CA GLY A 218 -4.48 14.75 -15.79
C GLY A 218 -5.77 13.99 -16.08
N ASP A 219 -5.82 13.11 -17.08
CA ASP A 219 -6.94 12.21 -17.26
C ASP A 219 -6.97 11.11 -16.19
N VAL A 220 -8.16 10.70 -15.80
CA VAL A 220 -8.35 9.73 -14.72
C VAL A 220 -8.86 8.39 -15.29
N TYR A 221 -8.18 7.31 -14.96
CA TYR A 221 -8.53 5.96 -15.37
C TYR A 221 -9.05 5.16 -14.18
N VAL A 222 -10.19 4.50 -14.37
CA VAL A 222 -10.90 3.73 -13.33
C VAL A 222 -11.16 2.32 -13.84
N ILE A 223 -10.84 1.32 -13.01
CA ILE A 223 -11.24 -0.05 -13.27
C ILE A 223 -12.58 -0.33 -12.58
N SER A 224 -13.62 -0.52 -13.36
CA SER A 224 -14.91 -1.03 -12.91
C SER A 224 -14.90 -2.55 -13.00
N ARG A 225 -14.86 -3.24 -11.86
CA ARG A 225 -14.63 -4.71 -11.77
C ARG A 225 -15.84 -5.54 -12.22
N GLY A 226 -17.00 -4.90 -12.46
CA GLY A 226 -18.24 -5.60 -12.77
C GLY A 226 -18.87 -6.25 -11.55
N ASN A 227 -19.57 -7.36 -11.76
CA ASN A 227 -20.26 -8.08 -10.69
C ASN A 227 -19.71 -9.50 -10.45
N TYR A 228 -18.51 -9.78 -10.99
CA TYR A 228 -17.83 -11.08 -10.94
C TYR A 228 -18.64 -12.26 -11.55
N SER A 229 -19.67 -11.98 -12.34
CA SER A 229 -20.53 -12.97 -12.96
C SER A 229 -20.89 -12.58 -14.40
N THR A 230 -21.94 -11.78 -14.57
CA THR A 230 -22.51 -11.44 -15.89
C THR A 230 -22.03 -10.10 -16.45
N ILE A 231 -21.42 -9.26 -15.63
CA ILE A 231 -20.86 -7.95 -16.02
C ILE A 231 -19.35 -8.03 -15.87
N SER A 232 -18.65 -8.03 -16.99
CA SER A 232 -17.18 -8.06 -17.04
C SER A 232 -16.57 -6.75 -16.53
N SER A 233 -15.30 -6.80 -16.16
CA SER A 233 -14.52 -5.62 -15.85
C SER A 233 -14.27 -4.77 -17.10
N LYS A 234 -14.10 -3.48 -16.91
CA LYS A 234 -13.73 -2.52 -17.96
C LYS A 234 -12.90 -1.39 -17.36
N MET A 235 -12.10 -0.74 -18.18
CA MET A 235 -11.45 0.51 -17.81
C MET A 235 -12.26 1.69 -18.38
N VAL A 236 -12.40 2.74 -17.58
CA VAL A 236 -13.11 3.96 -17.94
C VAL A 236 -12.18 5.13 -17.80
N LYS A 237 -12.10 5.98 -18.83
CA LYS A 237 -11.36 7.25 -18.83
C LYS A 237 -12.30 8.39 -18.50
N ILE A 238 -11.92 9.23 -17.56
CA ILE A 238 -12.61 10.48 -17.18
C ILE A 238 -11.70 11.64 -17.54
N ASN A 239 -12.21 12.57 -18.31
CA ASN A 239 -11.56 13.85 -18.54
C ASN A 239 -11.72 14.72 -17.29
N SER A 240 -10.60 15.05 -16.63
CA SER A 240 -10.64 15.80 -15.36
C SER A 240 -10.84 17.30 -15.52
N VAL A 241 -10.95 17.83 -16.73
CA VAL A 241 -11.29 19.24 -16.96
C VAL A 241 -12.80 19.47 -16.76
N ASN A 242 -13.62 18.60 -17.36
CA ASN A 242 -15.09 18.71 -17.33
C ASN A 242 -15.77 17.65 -16.42
N ASP A 243 -15.00 16.71 -15.87
CA ASP A 243 -15.48 15.60 -15.02
C ASP A 243 -16.52 14.72 -15.74
N GLU A 244 -16.20 14.31 -16.96
CA GLU A 244 -17.06 13.46 -17.78
C GLU A 244 -16.29 12.24 -18.28
N VAL A 245 -17.01 11.12 -18.47
CA VAL A 245 -16.47 9.94 -19.13
C VAL A 245 -16.14 10.30 -20.58
N SER A 246 -14.87 10.14 -20.96
CA SER A 246 -14.39 10.42 -22.32
C SER A 246 -14.18 9.13 -23.15
N ALA A 247 -13.85 8.00 -22.51
CA ALA A 247 -13.69 6.73 -23.19
C ALA A 247 -14.00 5.53 -22.28
N ILE A 248 -14.33 4.39 -22.89
CA ILE A 248 -14.57 3.11 -22.22
C ILE A 248 -13.81 2.02 -23.00
N PHE A 249 -12.99 1.25 -22.29
CA PHE A 249 -12.19 0.15 -22.84
C PHE A 249 -12.74 -1.17 -22.29
N SER A 250 -13.12 -2.07 -23.21
CA SER A 250 -13.84 -3.32 -22.89
C SER A 250 -12.92 -4.49 -22.53
N GLU A 251 -11.62 -4.32 -22.65
CA GLU A 251 -10.64 -5.31 -22.23
C GLU A 251 -10.79 -5.61 -20.74
N GLU A 252 -10.65 -6.88 -20.36
CA GLU A 252 -10.76 -7.31 -18.95
C GLU A 252 -9.53 -6.87 -18.13
N ILE A 253 -9.33 -5.53 -18.06
CA ILE A 253 -8.27 -4.91 -17.26
C ILE A 253 -8.66 -5.02 -15.78
N SER A 254 -7.71 -5.49 -14.97
CA SER A 254 -7.90 -5.72 -13.54
C SER A 254 -6.98 -4.89 -12.64
N GLY A 255 -5.91 -4.31 -13.19
CA GLY A 255 -5.00 -3.42 -12.49
C GLY A 255 -4.34 -2.45 -13.45
N ILE A 256 -4.00 -1.28 -12.94
CA ILE A 256 -3.34 -0.18 -13.64
C ILE A 256 -2.24 0.40 -12.77
N GLU A 257 -1.13 0.79 -13.40
CA GLU A 257 0.01 1.46 -12.77
C GLU A 257 0.63 2.44 -13.76
N LYS A 258 1.18 3.56 -13.28
CA LYS A 258 1.91 4.50 -14.16
C LYS A 258 3.22 3.89 -14.65
N MET A 259 3.50 4.06 -15.94
CA MET A 259 4.78 3.73 -16.55
C MET A 259 5.17 4.86 -17.51
N GLU A 260 6.02 5.79 -17.05
CA GLU A 260 6.40 6.99 -17.80
C GLU A 260 5.17 7.78 -18.28
N SER A 261 4.99 7.93 -19.59
CA SER A 261 3.80 8.57 -20.20
C SER A 261 2.64 7.61 -20.45
N ASN A 262 2.82 6.30 -20.21
CA ASN A 262 1.84 5.25 -20.47
C ASN A 262 1.36 4.58 -19.17
N LEU A 263 0.54 3.54 -19.30
CA LEU A 263 0.13 2.71 -18.17
C LEU A 263 0.61 1.27 -18.36
N LEU A 264 1.12 0.67 -17.29
CA LEU A 264 1.14 -0.79 -17.16
C LEU A 264 -0.27 -1.24 -16.82
N VAL A 265 -0.74 -2.26 -17.52
CA VAL A 265 -2.05 -2.88 -17.27
C VAL A 265 -1.88 -4.36 -16.98
N THR A 266 -2.63 -4.84 -15.99
CA THR A 266 -2.82 -6.28 -15.81
C THR A 266 -4.19 -6.65 -16.34
N TYR A 267 -4.28 -7.61 -17.27
CA TYR A 267 -5.53 -7.93 -17.96
C TYR A 267 -5.59 -9.37 -18.42
N LYS A 268 -6.76 -9.79 -18.82
CA LYS A 268 -6.99 -11.06 -19.52
C LYS A 268 -7.44 -10.78 -20.94
N SER A 269 -6.90 -11.51 -21.90
CA SER A 269 -7.32 -11.40 -23.32
C SER A 269 -8.70 -12.05 -23.55
N ASN A 270 -9.10 -13.00 -22.70
CA ASN A 270 -10.43 -13.59 -22.60
C ASN A 270 -10.61 -14.23 -21.22
N ALA A 271 -11.84 -14.61 -20.86
CA ALA A 271 -12.20 -15.14 -19.53
C ALA A 271 -11.35 -16.37 -19.10
N ASN A 272 -10.89 -17.17 -20.04
CA ASN A 272 -10.12 -18.40 -19.80
C ASN A 272 -8.60 -18.19 -19.86
N SER A 273 -8.13 -16.97 -20.17
CA SER A 273 -6.70 -16.70 -20.31
C SER A 273 -6.04 -16.41 -18.95
N VAL A 274 -4.74 -16.68 -18.90
CA VAL A 274 -3.89 -16.25 -17.78
C VAL A 274 -3.78 -14.71 -17.81
N ARG A 275 -3.72 -14.09 -16.63
CA ARG A 275 -3.51 -12.64 -16.51
C ARG A 275 -2.11 -12.28 -17.06
N LYS A 276 -2.06 -11.25 -17.89
CA LYS A 276 -0.87 -10.72 -18.55
C LYS A 276 -0.53 -9.33 -18.01
N VAL A 277 0.72 -8.93 -18.20
CA VAL A 277 1.19 -7.55 -18.05
C VAL A 277 1.38 -6.97 -19.44
N GLY A 278 0.68 -5.89 -19.73
CA GLY A 278 0.78 -5.16 -21.00
C GLY A 278 1.06 -3.68 -20.79
N VAL A 279 1.27 -2.96 -21.88
CA VAL A 279 1.40 -1.50 -21.90
C VAL A 279 0.19 -0.91 -22.63
N PHE A 280 -0.51 -0.02 -21.97
CA PHE A 280 -1.58 0.78 -22.56
C PHE A 280 -1.03 2.15 -22.93
N ASP A 281 -1.09 2.49 -24.22
CA ASP A 281 -0.72 3.77 -24.77
C ASP A 281 -1.88 4.77 -24.51
N VAL A 282 -1.63 5.78 -23.68
CA VAL A 282 -2.68 6.75 -23.29
C VAL A 282 -3.02 7.74 -24.40
N VAL A 283 -2.13 7.93 -25.39
CA VAL A 283 -2.35 8.85 -26.53
C VAL A 283 -3.18 8.17 -27.62
N ASN A 284 -2.80 6.93 -27.98
CA ASN A 284 -3.52 6.15 -29.00
C ASN A 284 -4.69 5.37 -28.43
N GLU A 285 -4.82 5.31 -27.09
CA GLU A 285 -5.90 4.65 -26.35
C GLU A 285 -6.04 3.15 -26.65
N VAL A 286 -4.90 2.45 -26.78
CA VAL A 286 -4.84 1.02 -27.09
C VAL A 286 -3.81 0.30 -26.25
N ILE A 287 -3.97 -1.02 -26.08
CA ILE A 287 -2.89 -1.87 -25.55
C ILE A 287 -1.83 -2.03 -26.64
N SER A 288 -0.78 -1.22 -26.60
CA SER A 288 0.30 -1.17 -27.61
C SER A 288 1.25 -2.33 -27.47
N VAL A 289 1.47 -2.85 -26.24
CA VAL A 289 2.27 -4.06 -25.99
C VAL A 289 1.38 -5.06 -25.23
N PRO A 290 0.81 -6.05 -25.93
CA PRO A 290 -0.15 -6.98 -25.30
C PRO A 290 0.47 -7.90 -24.26
N GLU A 291 1.75 -8.24 -24.36
CA GLU A 291 2.44 -9.14 -23.43
C GLU A 291 3.87 -8.68 -23.23
N LEU A 292 4.07 -7.76 -22.31
CA LEU A 292 5.37 -7.22 -22.00
C LEU A 292 6.26 -8.27 -21.31
N ILE A 293 5.70 -8.99 -20.34
CA ILE A 293 6.40 -10.03 -19.61
C ILE A 293 6.04 -11.39 -20.21
N LYS A 294 7.05 -12.05 -20.83
CA LYS A 294 6.90 -13.33 -21.51
C LYS A 294 7.57 -14.46 -20.72
N GLY A 295 7.02 -15.67 -20.87
CA GLY A 295 7.65 -16.88 -20.37
C GLY A 295 7.80 -16.98 -18.85
N THR A 296 7.20 -16.09 -18.09
CA THR A 296 7.25 -16.12 -16.62
C THR A 296 5.95 -16.69 -16.07
N ASN A 297 6.09 -17.76 -15.30
CA ASN A 297 4.98 -18.34 -14.58
C ASN A 297 4.81 -17.60 -13.26
N PHE A 298 3.72 -16.84 -13.11
CA PHE A 298 3.20 -16.42 -11.83
C PHE A 298 2.23 -17.50 -11.33
N THR A 299 2.30 -17.81 -10.04
CA THR A 299 1.22 -18.59 -9.44
C THR A 299 -0.02 -17.72 -9.34
N THR A 300 0.15 -16.49 -8.84
CA THR A 300 -0.91 -15.46 -8.85
C THR A 300 -0.29 -14.09 -9.06
N LEU A 301 -0.43 -13.54 -10.26
CA LEU A 301 -0.07 -12.15 -10.53
C LEU A 301 -1.05 -11.23 -9.78
N TYR A 302 -0.61 -10.70 -8.65
CA TYR A 302 -1.43 -9.93 -7.73
C TYR A 302 -1.46 -8.44 -8.07
N GLY A 303 -0.33 -7.90 -8.53
CA GLY A 303 -0.19 -6.52 -8.93
C GLY A 303 1.15 -6.25 -9.60
N VAL A 304 1.32 -5.02 -10.05
CA VAL A 304 2.55 -4.52 -10.65
C VAL A 304 2.85 -3.12 -10.14
N GLN A 305 4.12 -2.76 -10.07
CA GLN A 305 4.59 -1.41 -9.79
C GLN A 305 5.80 -1.09 -10.66
N TYR A 306 5.89 0.14 -11.17
CA TYR A 306 7.00 0.61 -11.98
C TYR A 306 7.88 1.56 -11.19
N ARG A 307 9.20 1.43 -11.29
CA ARG A 307 10.16 2.37 -10.74
C ARG A 307 10.88 3.12 -11.87
N SER A 308 10.55 4.39 -12.04
CA SER A 308 11.08 5.22 -13.13
C SER A 308 12.58 5.48 -13.01
N SER A 309 13.13 5.57 -11.77
CA SER A 309 14.57 5.87 -11.59
C SER A 309 15.51 4.78 -12.16
N ASN A 310 15.05 3.54 -12.25
CA ASN A 310 15.83 2.43 -12.83
C ASN A 310 15.10 1.71 -13.98
N GLN A 311 13.92 2.20 -14.37
CA GLN A 311 13.07 1.67 -15.45
C GLN A 311 12.74 0.17 -15.29
N LYS A 312 12.55 -0.30 -14.06
CA LYS A 312 12.23 -1.70 -13.76
C LYS A 312 10.76 -1.88 -13.35
N ILE A 313 10.26 -3.06 -13.68
CA ILE A 313 8.89 -3.50 -13.37
C ILE A 313 8.97 -4.50 -12.23
N TYR A 314 8.22 -4.24 -11.19
CA TYR A 314 8.12 -5.07 -10.00
C TYR A 314 6.73 -5.73 -9.99
N CYS A 315 6.70 -7.04 -10.12
CA CYS A 315 5.46 -7.82 -10.11
C CYS A 315 5.31 -8.56 -8.80
N PHE A 316 4.12 -8.51 -8.24
CA PHE A 316 3.77 -9.20 -7.01
C PHE A 316 3.16 -10.56 -7.33
N ASP A 317 3.78 -11.64 -6.83
CA ASP A 317 3.26 -13.00 -6.93
C ASP A 317 2.77 -13.45 -5.55
N ALA A 318 1.45 -13.48 -5.37
CA ALA A 318 0.81 -13.85 -4.11
C ALA A 318 0.74 -15.38 -3.92
N MET A 319 1.42 -16.15 -4.76
CA MET A 319 1.38 -17.61 -4.72
C MET A 319 -0.08 -18.14 -4.71
N ASN A 320 -0.41 -18.97 -3.72
CA ASN A 320 -1.77 -19.48 -3.52
C ASN A 320 -2.58 -18.66 -2.50
N TYR A 321 -2.18 -17.42 -2.22
CA TYR A 321 -2.71 -16.50 -1.20
C TYR A 321 -2.44 -16.91 0.26
N THR A 322 -2.06 -18.13 0.55
CA THR A 322 -1.82 -18.63 1.91
C THR A 322 -0.35 -18.87 2.22
N ASN A 323 0.50 -18.89 1.19
CA ASN A 323 1.94 -18.96 1.31
C ASN A 323 2.56 -17.57 1.15
N THR A 324 3.73 -17.38 1.73
CA THR A 324 4.56 -16.19 1.50
C THR A 324 4.86 -16.00 0.01
N GLY A 325 4.85 -14.74 -0.44
CA GLY A 325 4.88 -14.38 -1.85
C GLY A 325 6.25 -13.93 -2.33
N PHE A 326 6.28 -13.43 -3.55
CA PHE A 326 7.51 -12.94 -4.18
C PHE A 326 7.29 -11.56 -4.81
N VAL A 327 8.34 -10.75 -4.79
CA VAL A 327 8.50 -9.61 -5.69
C VAL A 327 9.45 -10.03 -6.80
N LYS A 328 8.93 -10.14 -8.02
CA LYS A 328 9.70 -10.48 -9.23
C LYS A 328 10.03 -9.21 -9.98
N VAL A 329 11.31 -8.98 -10.27
CA VAL A 329 11.82 -7.76 -10.89
C VAL A 329 12.19 -8.02 -12.32
N PHE A 330 11.66 -7.21 -13.22
CA PHE A 330 11.87 -7.31 -14.66
C PHE A 330 12.50 -6.03 -15.22
N SER A 331 13.29 -6.16 -16.27
CA SER A 331 13.71 -5.02 -17.09
C SER A 331 12.50 -4.36 -17.77
N SER A 332 12.69 -3.16 -18.32
CA SER A 332 11.67 -2.49 -19.14
C SER A 332 11.25 -3.28 -20.39
N SER A 333 12.06 -4.23 -20.83
CA SER A 333 11.76 -5.16 -21.94
C SER A 333 11.07 -6.45 -21.47
N GLY A 334 10.76 -6.60 -20.19
CA GLY A 334 10.05 -7.75 -19.63
C GLY A 334 10.89 -8.99 -19.35
N ILE A 335 12.22 -8.84 -19.24
CA ILE A 335 13.15 -9.94 -18.91
C ILE A 335 13.28 -10.01 -17.39
N LEU A 336 13.07 -11.20 -16.80
CA LEU A 336 13.24 -11.43 -15.37
C LEU A 336 14.72 -11.27 -14.97
N GLU A 337 14.99 -10.41 -14.00
CA GLU A 337 16.33 -10.15 -13.48
C GLU A 337 16.57 -10.76 -12.11
N THR A 338 15.59 -10.66 -11.22
CA THR A 338 15.71 -11.21 -9.87
C THR A 338 14.34 -11.44 -9.24
N SER A 339 14.32 -12.15 -8.11
CA SER A 339 13.12 -12.43 -7.33
C SER A 339 13.44 -12.40 -5.85
N TYR A 340 12.62 -11.71 -5.06
CA TYR A 340 12.75 -11.59 -3.62
C TYR A 340 11.59 -12.30 -2.92
N HIS A 341 11.91 -13.22 -1.99
CA HIS A 341 10.92 -13.92 -1.19
C HIS A 341 10.51 -13.05 0.00
N VAL A 342 9.27 -12.59 0.01
CA VAL A 342 8.73 -11.63 0.98
C VAL A 342 7.55 -12.21 1.75
N GLY A 343 6.85 -11.41 2.56
CA GLY A 343 5.71 -11.88 3.34
C GLY A 343 4.48 -12.29 2.50
N LEU A 344 3.35 -12.49 3.17
CA LEU A 344 2.08 -12.95 2.58
C LEU A 344 1.41 -11.85 1.75
N ASN A 345 1.05 -12.15 0.50
CA ASN A 345 0.31 -11.25 -0.40
C ASN A 345 0.98 -9.87 -0.55
N PRO A 346 2.20 -9.81 -1.13
CA PRO A 346 2.87 -8.53 -1.39
C PRO A 346 2.04 -7.68 -2.35
N SER A 347 1.92 -6.36 -2.07
CA SER A 347 1.00 -5.49 -2.82
C SER A 347 1.53 -4.10 -3.14
N LYS A 348 2.43 -3.55 -2.34
CA LYS A 348 2.98 -2.19 -2.52
C LYS A 348 4.46 -2.12 -2.17
N ILE A 349 5.18 -1.21 -2.84
CA ILE A 349 6.59 -0.95 -2.57
C ILE A 349 6.82 0.55 -2.35
N VAL A 350 7.64 0.87 -1.35
CA VAL A 350 8.31 2.17 -1.24
C VAL A 350 9.80 1.96 -1.48
N PHE A 351 10.35 2.67 -2.47
CA PHE A 351 11.75 2.58 -2.84
C PHE A 351 12.61 3.58 -2.08
N TYR A 352 13.86 3.20 -1.84
CA TYR A 352 14.92 3.99 -1.23
C TYR A 352 16.12 4.06 -2.17
N GLU A 353 16.64 5.27 -2.36
CA GLU A 353 17.84 5.54 -3.14
C GLU A 353 19.10 5.40 -2.27
#